data_ebcad92f1b212ab5ef2aa15f915ac358
#
_entry.id   ebcad92f1b212ab5ef2aa15f915ac358
#
_cell.length_a   1.000
_cell.length_b   1.000
_cell.length_c   1.000
_cell.angle_alpha   90.00
_cell.angle_beta   90.00
_cell.angle_gamma   90.00
#
_symmetry.space_group_name_H-M   'P 1'
#
loop_
_entity.id
_entity.type
_entity.pdbx_description
1 polymer ?
#
loop_
_entity_poly.entity_id
_entity_poly.type
_entity_poly.pdbx_seq_one_letter_code
_entity_poly.pdbx_strand_id
1 'polypeptide(L)'
;MNIELRDPNIIMKLSRLGSFHQSRLSFLRSFLSEFKDWQYNRDLFDLDQEGYGTAVYSFKKKDRVYSLICYANKINDDERSDRVIATKWDAAFTLHDGVPLKEDIDRLRNEVPKQEVGRLSYKELTLSRANKSVRVFDHVVESLSNGNQPDLELLEKVGYLYRTTAVYGSGKFGLADRFRIKNREEINGPFRLEMMLVYLVRQFTFDQVNHVAKNKNPNSAVKLDPKICRNLGIGNSTGLGMAPFIVNHPTLLNNWILSREIALKKIREIKIVKTQDRDLFKDCLKSSLKNITSWNTESEYQLKKIKLLLKDIKKFISFLENKFDFQKDYPFNEIYLWLEKETCEECIEYVVSIMMEPFGDIVQPLVGQMSSEEEKYFNIPTERNVGDLKKILENKYSDILKINFNIEESNQKFWFISKNKEEPRLANRFEENGADLEQPLAIARDIKKLYERLLPLKDDLKINQFLIDNSDVRHVVRRAFIIEKFPYSEIQDNTIGENLVPIDMLRLKLSFFGALKFDPRSDKWLRICMFQGAPLPNELKDYDEQWVYKTYS
;
A
#
# COMPACT_ATOMS: atom_id res chain seq x y z
N MET A 1 -29.78 10.08 -15.48
CA MET A 1 -28.63 10.01 -16.41
C MET A 1 -27.95 8.66 -16.17
N ASN A 2 -27.66 7.89 -17.19
CA ASN A 2 -26.93 6.63 -17.03
C ASN A 2 -25.48 6.88 -17.46
N ILE A 3 -24.56 6.90 -16.49
CA ILE A 3 -23.14 7.11 -16.73
C ILE A 3 -22.47 5.73 -16.79
N GLU A 4 -21.68 5.48 -17.81
CA GLU A 4 -20.91 4.24 -17.92
C GLU A 4 -19.65 4.31 -17.04
N LEU A 5 -19.15 3.13 -16.65
CA LEU A 5 -17.83 3.04 -16.04
C LEU A 5 -16.77 3.45 -17.07
N ARG A 6 -15.67 4.02 -16.58
CA ARG A 6 -14.58 4.41 -17.48
C ARG A 6 -13.94 3.17 -18.13
N ASP A 7 -13.52 3.32 -19.38
CA ASP A 7 -12.93 2.22 -20.16
C ASP A 7 -11.64 1.69 -19.48
N PRO A 8 -11.55 0.37 -19.22
CA PRO A 8 -10.34 -0.24 -18.70
C PRO A 8 -9.07 0.06 -19.51
N ASN A 9 -9.16 0.16 -20.84
CA ASN A 9 -8.02 0.49 -21.69
C ASN A 9 -7.45 1.90 -21.45
N ILE A 10 -8.27 2.80 -20.90
CA ILE A 10 -7.84 4.14 -20.50
C ILE A 10 -7.33 4.13 -19.06
N ILE A 11 -8.08 3.49 -18.16
CA ILE A 11 -7.86 3.59 -16.70
C ILE A 11 -6.71 2.72 -16.21
N MET A 12 -6.47 1.56 -16.86
CA MET A 12 -5.46 0.60 -16.42
C MET A 12 -4.03 0.97 -16.83
N LYS A 13 -3.76 2.24 -17.03
CA LYS A 13 -2.42 2.81 -17.19
C LYS A 13 -1.91 3.34 -15.85
N LEU A 14 -0.62 3.20 -15.57
CA LEU A 14 -0.03 3.70 -14.31
C LEU A 14 -0.25 5.19 -14.08
N SER A 15 -0.29 5.99 -15.14
CA SER A 15 -0.60 7.42 -15.07
C SER A 15 -2.01 7.70 -14.51
N ARG A 16 -2.94 6.76 -14.66
CA ARG A 16 -4.33 6.85 -14.21
C ARG A 16 -4.61 6.12 -12.90
N LEU A 17 -3.86 5.06 -12.59
CA LEU A 17 -4.12 4.21 -11.41
C LEU A 17 -3.71 4.88 -10.10
N GLY A 18 -2.64 5.66 -10.13
CA GLY A 18 -2.08 6.29 -8.94
C GLY A 18 -2.36 7.77 -8.87
N SER A 19 -2.52 8.28 -7.65
CA SER A 19 -2.70 9.70 -7.37
C SER A 19 -1.78 10.11 -6.22
N PHE A 20 -1.42 11.40 -6.14
CA PHE A 20 -0.74 11.97 -4.98
C PHE A 20 -1.68 12.15 -3.78
N HIS A 21 -2.96 11.86 -3.94
CA HIS A 21 -3.94 11.91 -2.89
C HIS A 21 -4.25 10.52 -2.34
N GLN A 22 -4.35 10.42 -1.02
CA GLN A 22 -4.75 9.21 -0.32
C GLN A 22 -6.25 8.96 -0.50
N SER A 23 -6.60 7.90 -1.21
CA SER A 23 -8.01 7.56 -1.47
C SER A 23 -8.75 7.07 -0.23
N ARG A 24 -10.06 7.32 -0.16
CA ARG A 24 -10.96 6.64 0.81
C ARG A 24 -10.94 5.13 0.66
N LEU A 25 -10.75 4.61 -0.54
CA LEU A 25 -10.60 3.19 -0.84
C LEU A 25 -9.17 2.69 -0.55
N SER A 26 -8.52 3.16 0.49
CA SER A 26 -7.20 2.70 0.90
C SER A 26 -7.27 1.75 2.08
N PHE A 27 -6.32 0.83 2.16
CA PHE A 27 -6.28 -0.16 3.25
C PHE A 27 -6.07 0.49 4.62
N LEU A 28 -5.27 1.54 4.71
CA LEU A 28 -5.05 2.26 5.97
C LEU A 28 -6.33 2.91 6.47
N ARG A 29 -7.09 3.58 5.60
CA ARG A 29 -8.36 4.22 6.00
C ARG A 29 -9.43 3.19 6.33
N SER A 30 -9.52 2.12 5.53
CA SER A 30 -10.42 0.99 5.81
C SER A 30 -10.13 0.35 7.16
N PHE A 31 -8.85 0.16 7.51
CA PHE A 31 -8.46 -0.36 8.81
C PHE A 31 -8.90 0.57 9.95
N LEU A 32 -8.59 1.85 9.89
CA LEU A 32 -8.96 2.81 10.93
C LEU A 32 -10.48 2.91 11.13
N SER A 33 -11.25 2.90 10.04
CA SER A 33 -12.71 2.92 10.10
C SER A 33 -13.28 1.68 10.79
N GLU A 34 -12.74 0.50 10.53
CA GLU A 34 -13.19 -0.76 11.15
C GLU A 34 -12.87 -0.82 12.64
N PHE A 35 -11.68 -0.32 13.02
CA PHE A 35 -11.18 -0.45 14.38
C PHE A 35 -11.48 0.75 15.29
N LYS A 36 -12.23 1.75 14.83
CA LYS A 36 -12.53 2.95 15.61
C LYS A 36 -13.25 2.68 16.94
N ASP A 37 -14.09 1.65 17.00
CA ASP A 37 -14.86 1.28 18.20
C ASP A 37 -14.19 0.18 19.05
N TRP A 38 -12.96 -0.18 18.71
CA TRP A 38 -12.21 -1.19 19.45
C TRP A 38 -11.47 -0.56 20.61
N GLN A 39 -11.44 -1.27 21.74
CA GLN A 39 -10.69 -0.86 22.91
C GLN A 39 -9.21 -1.20 22.73
N TYR A 40 -8.38 -0.18 22.81
CA TYR A 40 -6.92 -0.33 22.82
C TYR A 40 -6.41 -0.51 24.25
N ASN A 41 -5.45 -1.43 24.46
CA ASN A 41 -4.76 -1.59 25.73
C ASN A 41 -3.26 -1.86 25.51
N ARG A 42 -2.47 -1.46 26.50
CA ARG A 42 -1.08 -1.89 26.66
C ARG A 42 -1.06 -2.90 27.79
N ASP A 43 -1.09 -4.21 27.43
CA ASP A 43 -1.28 -5.28 28.39
C ASP A 43 0.01 -5.65 29.14
N LEU A 44 1.18 -5.50 28.49
CA LEU A 44 2.50 -5.73 29.08
C LEU A 44 3.49 -4.68 28.56
N PHE A 45 4.36 -4.21 29.43
CA PHE A 45 5.47 -3.34 29.04
C PHE A 45 6.66 -3.59 29.98
N ASP A 46 7.45 -4.60 29.63
CA ASP A 46 8.61 -5.06 30.38
C ASP A 46 9.86 -4.81 29.55
N LEU A 47 10.36 -3.58 29.60
CA LEU A 47 11.59 -3.14 28.96
C LEU A 47 12.60 -2.71 30.03
N ASP A 48 13.86 -3.04 29.81
CA ASP A 48 14.98 -2.54 30.61
C ASP A 48 15.18 -1.01 30.44
N GLN A 49 16.14 -0.46 31.13
CA GLN A 49 16.43 0.99 31.10
C GLN A 49 16.85 1.48 29.70
N GLU A 50 17.44 0.62 28.88
CA GLU A 50 17.85 0.91 27.50
C GLU A 50 16.71 0.68 26.49
N GLY A 51 15.56 0.17 26.93
CA GLY A 51 14.38 -0.07 26.10
C GLY A 51 14.37 -1.44 25.41
N TYR A 52 15.14 -2.41 25.89
CA TYR A 52 15.12 -3.80 25.41
C TYR A 52 14.21 -4.67 26.26
N GLY A 53 13.53 -5.61 25.65
CA GLY A 53 12.60 -6.50 26.36
C GLY A 53 11.35 -6.83 25.59
N THR A 54 10.22 -6.96 26.28
CA THR A 54 8.95 -7.39 25.69
C THR A 54 7.83 -6.42 26.03
N ALA A 55 6.98 -6.13 25.04
CA ALA A 55 5.73 -5.41 25.26
C ALA A 55 4.58 -6.11 24.54
N VAL A 56 3.36 -5.95 25.06
CA VAL A 56 2.13 -6.49 24.45
C VAL A 56 1.09 -5.40 24.39
N TYR A 57 0.51 -5.22 23.21
CA TYR A 57 -0.56 -4.29 22.93
C TYR A 57 -1.74 -5.03 22.33
N SER A 58 -2.97 -4.65 22.67
CA SER A 58 -4.13 -5.32 22.11
C SER A 58 -5.25 -4.36 21.69
N PHE A 59 -6.00 -4.85 20.70
CA PHE A 59 -7.34 -4.38 20.37
C PHE A 59 -8.36 -5.40 20.83
N LYS A 60 -9.40 -4.93 21.55
CA LYS A 60 -10.48 -5.76 22.11
C LYS A 60 -11.84 -5.22 21.71
N LYS A 61 -12.74 -6.11 21.28
CA LYS A 61 -14.15 -5.80 21.05
C LYS A 61 -14.97 -7.06 21.35
N LYS A 62 -15.76 -7.00 22.43
CA LYS A 62 -16.48 -8.18 22.95
C LYS A 62 -15.53 -9.35 23.27
N ASP A 63 -15.75 -10.50 22.65
CA ASP A 63 -14.94 -11.73 22.78
C ASP A 63 -13.72 -11.76 21.83
N ARG A 64 -13.57 -10.77 20.96
CA ARG A 64 -12.45 -10.67 20.00
C ARG A 64 -11.29 -9.91 20.60
N VAL A 65 -10.11 -10.49 20.51
CA VAL A 65 -8.84 -9.88 20.94
C VAL A 65 -7.78 -10.18 19.90
N TYR A 66 -7.02 -9.14 19.52
CA TYR A 66 -5.83 -9.25 18.70
C TYR A 66 -4.68 -8.58 19.43
N SER A 67 -3.60 -9.29 19.66
CA SER A 67 -2.48 -8.83 20.48
C SER A 67 -1.19 -8.73 19.66
N LEU A 68 -0.56 -7.57 19.66
CA LEU A 68 0.79 -7.39 19.15
C LEU A 68 1.79 -7.73 20.25
N ILE A 69 2.66 -8.68 20.01
CA ILE A 69 3.80 -9.00 20.87
C ILE A 69 5.05 -8.38 20.24
N CYS A 70 5.74 -7.55 21.00
CA CYS A 70 6.95 -6.84 20.59
C CYS A 70 8.15 -7.39 21.32
N TYR A 71 9.23 -7.67 20.60
CA TYR A 71 10.54 -8.05 21.12
C TYR A 71 11.57 -7.02 20.68
N ALA A 72 12.04 -6.18 21.60
CA ALA A 72 13.13 -5.23 21.35
C ALA A 72 14.46 -5.86 21.75
N ASN A 73 15.43 -5.86 20.83
CA ASN A 73 16.72 -6.54 20.97
C ASN A 73 17.86 -5.54 20.95
N LYS A 74 18.91 -5.84 21.70
CA LYS A 74 20.16 -5.10 21.62
C LYS A 74 20.94 -5.54 20.38
N ILE A 75 21.34 -4.57 19.56
CA ILE A 75 22.20 -4.77 18.39
C ILE A 75 23.37 -3.81 18.52
N ASN A 76 24.57 -4.30 18.22
CA ASN A 76 25.75 -3.45 18.18
C ASN A 76 25.65 -2.46 17.02
N ASP A 77 26.16 -1.24 17.18
CA ASP A 77 26.01 -0.18 16.20
C ASP A 77 26.69 -0.49 14.86
N ASP A 78 27.77 -1.25 14.86
CA ASP A 78 28.47 -1.77 13.68
C ASP A 78 27.66 -2.81 12.88
N GLU A 79 26.70 -3.47 13.53
CA GLU A 79 25.79 -4.44 12.90
C GLU A 79 24.52 -3.78 12.34
N ARG A 80 24.28 -2.51 12.67
CA ARG A 80 23.13 -1.75 12.15
C ARG A 80 23.36 -1.38 10.70
N SER A 81 22.41 -1.71 9.86
CA SER A 81 22.46 -1.44 8.43
C SER A 81 21.21 -0.68 7.99
N ASP A 82 21.43 0.39 7.24
CA ASP A 82 20.35 1.07 6.47
C ASP A 82 19.92 0.26 5.22
N ARG A 83 20.56 -0.90 5.01
CA ARG A 83 20.24 -1.77 3.87
C ARG A 83 18.91 -2.48 4.09
N VAL A 84 18.22 -2.75 3.00
CA VAL A 84 16.95 -3.48 2.99
C VAL A 84 17.12 -4.92 3.50
N ILE A 85 18.29 -5.49 3.32
CA ILE A 85 18.65 -6.83 3.78
C ILE A 85 19.54 -6.66 5.03
N ALA A 86 18.91 -6.44 6.18
CA ALA A 86 19.62 -6.53 7.44
C ALA A 86 19.64 -7.98 7.91
N THR A 87 20.74 -8.38 8.49
CA THR A 87 20.91 -9.70 9.13
C THR A 87 20.41 -9.71 10.56
N LYS A 88 20.35 -8.53 11.20
CA LYS A 88 19.86 -8.33 12.56
C LYS A 88 18.82 -7.20 12.62
N TRP A 89 17.98 -7.24 13.63
CA TRP A 89 16.82 -6.38 13.78
C TRP A 89 16.74 -5.80 15.18
N ASP A 90 16.51 -4.49 15.29
CA ASP A 90 16.26 -3.82 16.58
C ASP A 90 14.98 -4.33 17.25
N ALA A 91 14.01 -4.75 16.46
CA ALA A 91 12.80 -5.33 17.01
C ALA A 91 12.15 -6.35 16.05
N ALA A 92 11.48 -7.34 16.63
CA ALA A 92 10.63 -8.29 15.95
C ALA A 92 9.23 -8.26 16.57
N PHE A 93 8.22 -8.52 15.75
CA PHE A 93 6.82 -8.38 16.12
C PHE A 93 6.00 -9.57 15.63
N THR A 94 5.03 -9.95 16.43
CA THR A 94 4.01 -10.93 16.05
C THR A 94 2.62 -10.39 16.38
N LEU A 95 1.67 -10.48 15.44
CA LEU A 95 0.26 -10.30 15.72
C LEU A 95 -0.33 -11.65 16.08
N HIS A 96 -0.84 -11.76 17.31
CA HIS A 96 -1.36 -12.98 17.90
C HIS A 96 -2.89 -12.93 18.00
N ASP A 97 -3.53 -14.04 17.75
CA ASP A 97 -4.97 -14.23 17.92
C ASP A 97 -5.30 -14.50 19.39
N GLY A 98 -6.02 -13.59 20.02
CA GLY A 98 -6.36 -13.66 21.44
C GLY A 98 -5.28 -13.07 22.36
N VAL A 99 -5.43 -13.31 23.65
CA VAL A 99 -4.47 -12.91 24.69
C VAL A 99 -3.32 -13.93 24.72
N PRO A 100 -2.06 -13.53 24.52
CA PRO A 100 -0.95 -14.45 24.56
C PRO A 100 -0.69 -14.95 25.99
N LEU A 101 -0.43 -16.24 26.13
CA LEU A 101 0.06 -16.80 27.38
C LEU A 101 1.57 -16.54 27.53
N LYS A 102 2.10 -16.62 28.75
CA LYS A 102 3.53 -16.46 29.00
C LYS A 102 4.36 -17.45 28.19
N GLU A 103 3.88 -18.68 28.06
CA GLU A 103 4.54 -19.72 27.25
C GLU A 103 4.58 -19.37 25.76
N ASP A 104 3.52 -18.77 25.21
CA ASP A 104 3.50 -18.27 23.84
C ASP A 104 4.56 -17.14 23.65
N ILE A 105 4.64 -16.21 24.61
CA ILE A 105 5.60 -15.09 24.58
C ILE A 105 7.04 -15.63 24.63
N ASP A 106 7.34 -16.56 25.53
CA ASP A 106 8.68 -17.11 25.72
C ASP A 106 9.13 -17.93 24.48
N ARG A 107 8.24 -18.71 23.89
CA ARG A 107 8.47 -19.45 22.64
C ARG A 107 8.75 -18.50 21.48
N LEU A 108 7.89 -17.54 21.27
CA LEU A 108 7.97 -16.60 20.14
C LEU A 108 9.21 -15.70 20.21
N ARG A 109 9.73 -15.40 21.40
CA ARG A 109 10.99 -14.65 21.57
C ARG A 109 12.14 -15.27 20.78
N ASN A 110 12.18 -16.59 20.68
CA ASN A 110 13.23 -17.32 19.97
C ASN A 110 12.90 -17.59 18.48
N GLU A 111 11.61 -17.68 18.15
CA GLU A 111 11.14 -18.09 16.81
C GLU A 111 10.93 -16.91 15.86
N VAL A 112 10.35 -15.81 16.35
CA VAL A 112 9.99 -14.66 15.50
C VAL A 112 11.17 -14.03 14.79
N PRO A 113 12.36 -13.85 15.41
CA PRO A 113 13.51 -13.31 14.70
C PRO A 113 13.97 -14.16 13.51
N LYS A 114 13.73 -15.46 13.52
CA LYS A 114 14.13 -16.37 12.44
C LYS A 114 13.19 -16.37 11.26
N GLN A 115 11.91 -16.09 11.48
CA GLN A 115 10.84 -15.99 10.48
C GLN A 115 10.90 -17.06 9.36
N GLU A 116 11.08 -18.30 9.74
CA GLU A 116 11.06 -19.41 8.80
C GLU A 116 9.62 -19.87 8.57
N VAL A 117 9.27 -20.07 7.32
CA VAL A 117 7.96 -20.63 6.92
C VAL A 117 7.77 -21.99 7.59
N GLY A 118 6.63 -22.19 8.27
CA GLY A 118 6.28 -23.45 8.93
C GLY A 118 6.50 -23.48 10.44
N ARG A 119 7.10 -22.45 11.04
CA ARG A 119 7.30 -22.35 12.50
C ARG A 119 6.18 -21.65 13.25
N LEU A 120 5.19 -21.14 12.53
CA LEU A 120 4.06 -20.44 13.13
C LEU A 120 2.95 -21.40 13.51
N SER A 121 2.39 -21.18 14.69
CA SER A 121 1.16 -21.85 15.09
C SER A 121 -0.06 -21.18 14.44
N TYR A 122 -1.24 -21.77 14.67
CA TYR A 122 -2.49 -21.19 14.20
C TYR A 122 -2.86 -19.85 14.87
N LYS A 123 -2.20 -19.50 15.97
CA LYS A 123 -2.44 -18.25 16.70
C LYS A 123 -1.65 -17.04 16.16
N GLU A 124 -0.53 -17.26 15.48
CA GLU A 124 0.24 -16.18 14.90
C GLU A 124 -0.34 -15.82 13.54
N LEU A 125 -0.86 -14.58 13.44
CA LEU A 125 -1.58 -14.09 12.26
C LEU A 125 -0.66 -13.43 11.24
N THR A 126 0.30 -12.64 11.73
CA THR A 126 1.29 -11.97 10.87
C THR A 126 2.54 -11.61 11.67
N LEU A 127 3.66 -11.45 10.98
CA LEU A 127 4.97 -11.16 11.54
C LEU A 127 5.59 -9.93 10.89
N SER A 128 6.44 -9.23 11.64
CA SER A 128 7.29 -8.17 11.10
C SER A 128 8.60 -8.05 11.87
N ARG A 129 9.55 -7.41 11.21
CA ARG A 129 10.82 -6.96 11.80
C ARG A 129 11.02 -5.50 11.48
N ALA A 130 11.68 -4.78 12.37
CA ALA A 130 11.94 -3.38 12.14
C ALA A 130 13.29 -2.97 12.72
N ASN A 131 13.84 -1.92 12.12
CA ASN A 131 15.03 -1.24 12.62
C ASN A 131 14.69 0.19 13.03
N LYS A 132 15.37 0.66 14.07
CA LYS A 132 15.35 2.06 14.49
C LYS A 132 15.85 2.94 13.34
N SER A 133 15.25 4.10 13.18
CA SER A 133 15.80 5.10 12.28
C SER A 133 17.12 5.62 12.83
N VAL A 134 18.22 5.35 12.13
CA VAL A 134 19.57 5.80 12.51
C VAL A 134 19.66 7.32 12.66
N ARG A 135 18.77 8.07 11.97
CA ARG A 135 18.81 9.53 11.98
C ARG A 135 18.02 10.19 13.08
N VAL A 136 16.91 9.58 13.48
CA VAL A 136 15.95 10.30 14.34
C VAL A 136 15.66 9.61 15.66
N PHE A 137 15.88 8.29 15.81
CA PHE A 137 15.51 7.60 17.04
C PHE A 137 16.29 8.14 18.22
N ASP A 138 17.62 8.12 18.14
CA ASP A 138 18.50 8.58 19.22
C ASP A 138 18.38 10.10 19.42
N HIS A 139 18.20 10.89 18.36
CA HIS A 139 17.92 12.32 18.46
C HIS A 139 16.64 12.61 19.26
N VAL A 140 15.57 11.85 19.03
CA VAL A 140 14.32 12.00 19.79
C VAL A 140 14.52 11.65 21.24
N VAL A 141 15.17 10.53 21.54
CA VAL A 141 15.50 10.13 22.92
C VAL A 141 16.33 11.21 23.63
N GLU A 142 17.36 11.74 22.98
CA GLU A 142 18.21 12.79 23.52
C GLU A 142 17.44 14.06 23.82
N SER A 143 16.66 14.54 22.85
CA SER A 143 15.84 15.74 23.02
C SER A 143 14.88 15.62 24.21
N LEU A 144 14.14 14.50 24.26
CA LEU A 144 13.18 14.24 25.34
C LEU A 144 13.87 14.12 26.71
N SER A 145 15.03 13.45 26.80
CA SER A 145 15.78 13.31 28.05
C SER A 145 16.28 14.66 28.60
N ASN A 146 16.55 15.61 27.70
CA ASN A 146 16.98 16.96 28.04
C ASN A 146 15.81 17.95 28.27
N GLY A 147 14.57 17.46 28.34
CA GLY A 147 13.38 18.29 28.59
C GLY A 147 12.84 19.04 27.38
N ASN A 148 13.28 18.71 26.16
CA ASN A 148 12.90 19.39 24.94
C ASN A 148 12.13 18.44 23.99
N GLN A 149 11.28 19.01 23.14
CA GLN A 149 10.74 18.30 22.00
C GLN A 149 11.81 18.20 20.87
N PRO A 150 11.80 17.13 20.06
CA PRO A 150 12.76 16.98 18.97
C PRO A 150 12.55 18.00 17.86
N ASP A 151 13.60 18.22 17.07
CA ASP A 151 13.58 19.11 15.91
C ASP A 151 12.55 18.63 14.87
N LEU A 152 11.54 19.46 14.62
CA LEU A 152 10.44 19.17 13.69
C LEU A 152 10.93 19.05 12.24
N GLU A 153 11.90 19.85 11.83
CA GLU A 153 12.43 19.82 10.46
C GLU A 153 13.11 18.47 10.16
N LEU A 154 13.87 17.95 11.14
CA LEU A 154 14.47 16.63 11.02
C LEU A 154 13.41 15.51 10.97
N LEU A 155 12.38 15.60 11.82
CA LEU A 155 11.27 14.65 11.84
C LEU A 155 10.49 14.66 10.52
N GLU A 156 10.26 15.84 9.94
CA GLU A 156 9.59 15.99 8.66
C GLU A 156 10.35 15.32 7.52
N LYS A 157 11.68 15.44 7.51
CA LYS A 157 12.52 14.80 6.49
C LYS A 157 12.45 13.27 6.52
N VAL A 158 12.20 12.67 7.69
CA VAL A 158 12.20 11.20 7.87
C VAL A 158 10.79 10.63 8.01
N GLY A 159 9.97 11.19 8.89
CA GLY A 159 8.57 10.82 9.11
C GLY A 159 8.32 9.58 9.97
N TYR A 160 9.35 8.90 10.48
CA TYR A 160 9.20 7.68 11.29
C TYR A 160 10.37 7.46 12.26
N LEU A 161 10.09 6.80 13.39
CA LEU A 161 11.10 6.34 14.35
C LEU A 161 11.60 4.93 14.04
N TYR A 162 10.71 4.08 13.54
CA TYR A 162 11.00 2.72 13.13
C TYR A 162 10.64 2.47 11.68
N ARG A 163 11.42 1.62 11.03
CA ARG A 163 11.20 1.17 9.65
C ARG A 163 11.04 -0.34 9.63
N THR A 164 9.86 -0.80 9.22
CA THR A 164 9.64 -2.21 8.95
C THR A 164 10.33 -2.60 7.65
N THR A 165 10.99 -3.74 7.65
CA THR A 165 11.62 -4.28 6.44
C THR A 165 10.66 -5.13 5.65
N ALA A 166 9.81 -5.87 6.36
CA ALA A 166 8.73 -6.65 5.77
C ALA A 166 7.63 -6.86 6.80
N VAL A 167 6.39 -6.97 6.33
CA VAL A 167 5.25 -7.41 7.10
C VAL A 167 4.69 -8.61 6.34
N TYR A 168 4.72 -9.77 6.98
CA TYR A 168 4.30 -11.02 6.35
C TYR A 168 3.03 -11.51 7.03
N GLY A 169 1.95 -11.64 6.27
CA GLY A 169 0.87 -12.54 6.65
C GLY A 169 1.37 -13.99 6.63
N SER A 170 0.68 -14.90 7.30
CA SER A 170 1.05 -16.31 7.51
C SER A 170 1.54 -17.02 6.23
N GLY A 171 2.79 -16.81 5.84
CA GLY A 171 3.48 -17.44 4.73
C GLY A 171 3.39 -16.74 3.37
N LYS A 172 2.49 -15.77 3.16
CA LYS A 172 2.40 -14.98 1.93
C LYS A 172 2.08 -13.54 2.27
N PHE A 173 2.90 -12.63 1.78
CA PHE A 173 2.72 -11.19 1.94
C PHE A 173 1.30 -10.75 1.50
N GLY A 174 0.57 -10.10 2.41
CA GLY A 174 -0.78 -9.59 2.17
C GLY A 174 -1.91 -10.61 2.12
N LEU A 175 -1.59 -11.90 2.21
CA LEU A 175 -2.57 -12.99 2.27
C LEU A 175 -2.39 -13.74 3.60
N ALA A 176 -3.11 -13.31 4.63
CA ALA A 176 -3.33 -14.17 5.77
C ALA A 176 -3.96 -15.49 5.32
N ASP A 177 -3.68 -16.57 6.02
CA ASP A 177 -4.35 -17.85 5.75
C ASP A 177 -5.84 -17.70 6.11
N ARG A 178 -6.63 -17.33 5.12
CA ARG A 178 -8.05 -16.96 5.29
C ARG A 178 -8.92 -18.07 5.85
N PHE A 179 -8.49 -19.34 5.75
CA PHE A 179 -9.20 -20.43 6.39
C PHE A 179 -9.26 -20.29 7.92
N ARG A 180 -8.26 -19.67 8.51
CA ARG A 180 -8.16 -19.45 9.95
C ARG A 180 -9.01 -18.29 10.44
N ILE A 181 -9.28 -17.33 9.57
CA ILE A 181 -10.01 -16.10 9.90
C ILE A 181 -11.37 -15.97 9.19
N LYS A 182 -11.84 -17.01 8.53
CA LYS A 182 -13.01 -17.02 7.65
C LYS A 182 -14.27 -16.37 8.24
N ASN A 183 -14.47 -16.50 9.55
CA ASN A 183 -15.65 -15.99 10.26
C ASN A 183 -15.40 -14.66 10.96
N ARG A 184 -14.39 -13.92 10.54
CA ARG A 184 -13.96 -12.66 11.16
C ARG A 184 -13.97 -11.54 10.14
N GLU A 185 -15.12 -10.94 9.94
CA GLU A 185 -15.33 -9.87 8.95
C GLU A 185 -14.37 -8.68 9.17
N GLU A 186 -14.08 -8.37 10.43
CA GLU A 186 -13.21 -7.26 10.82
C GLU A 186 -11.77 -7.39 10.31
N ILE A 187 -11.27 -8.61 10.10
CA ILE A 187 -9.92 -8.87 9.58
C ILE A 187 -9.90 -9.63 8.26
N ASN A 188 -11.05 -9.95 7.69
CA ASN A 188 -11.17 -10.67 6.43
C ASN A 188 -10.96 -9.78 5.18
N GLY A 189 -10.32 -8.65 5.32
CA GLY A 189 -9.93 -7.79 4.20
C GLY A 189 -8.45 -7.90 3.87
N PRO A 190 -8.04 -7.62 2.63
CA PRO A 190 -6.65 -7.59 2.26
C PRO A 190 -5.87 -6.63 3.16
N PHE A 191 -4.68 -7.05 3.59
CA PHE A 191 -3.74 -6.26 4.41
C PHE A 191 -4.27 -5.79 5.78
N ARG A 192 -5.45 -6.18 6.22
CA ARG A 192 -5.99 -5.72 7.51
C ARG A 192 -5.15 -6.15 8.70
N LEU A 193 -4.64 -7.38 8.69
CA LEU A 193 -3.75 -7.88 9.73
C LEU A 193 -2.41 -7.15 9.73
N GLU A 194 -1.84 -6.95 8.54
CA GLU A 194 -0.60 -6.22 8.37
C GLU A 194 -0.75 -4.76 8.81
N MET A 195 -1.85 -4.11 8.48
CA MET A 195 -2.12 -2.73 8.90
C MET A 195 -2.34 -2.64 10.41
N MET A 196 -3.01 -3.61 11.03
CA MET A 196 -3.15 -3.70 12.49
C MET A 196 -1.78 -3.81 13.17
N LEU A 197 -0.94 -4.72 12.68
CA LEU A 197 0.41 -4.87 13.21
C LEU A 197 1.18 -3.56 13.12
N VAL A 198 1.23 -2.92 11.94
CA VAL A 198 1.97 -1.67 11.73
C VAL A 198 1.45 -0.53 12.60
N TYR A 199 0.14 -0.43 12.76
CA TYR A 199 -0.48 0.60 13.60
C TYR A 199 -0.11 0.44 15.08
N LEU A 200 -0.12 -0.78 15.60
CA LEU A 200 0.28 -1.07 16.98
C LEU A 200 1.81 -0.93 17.17
N VAL A 201 2.61 -1.29 16.18
CA VAL A 201 4.07 -1.04 16.18
C VAL A 201 4.36 0.46 16.30
N ARG A 202 3.57 1.31 15.64
CA ARG A 202 3.70 2.77 15.76
C ARG A 202 3.55 3.20 17.22
N GLN A 203 2.57 2.67 17.95
CA GLN A 203 2.37 2.99 19.36
C GLN A 203 3.54 2.49 20.23
N PHE A 204 4.01 1.27 19.98
CA PHE A 204 5.20 0.74 20.66
C PHE A 204 6.40 1.67 20.52
N THR A 205 6.63 2.25 19.34
CA THR A 205 7.79 3.14 19.12
C THR A 205 7.72 4.40 19.97
N PHE A 206 6.54 4.97 20.17
CA PHE A 206 6.34 6.15 21.02
C PHE A 206 6.56 5.83 22.50
N ASP A 207 6.02 4.70 22.93
CA ASP A 207 6.18 4.26 24.33
C ASP A 207 7.66 3.96 24.64
N GLN A 208 8.38 3.34 23.69
CA GLN A 208 9.80 3.00 23.85
C GLN A 208 10.67 4.26 23.96
N VAL A 209 10.53 5.25 23.06
CA VAL A 209 11.35 6.48 23.15
C VAL A 209 11.06 7.25 24.42
N ASN A 210 9.80 7.32 24.86
CA ASN A 210 9.43 7.95 26.13
C ASN A 210 10.04 7.21 27.33
N HIS A 211 10.04 5.88 27.31
CA HIS A 211 10.61 5.04 28.35
C HIS A 211 12.13 5.23 28.46
N VAL A 212 12.83 5.15 27.34
CA VAL A 212 14.30 5.29 27.30
C VAL A 212 14.70 6.71 27.75
N ALA A 213 14.02 7.75 27.25
CA ALA A 213 14.30 9.13 27.64
C ALA A 213 14.09 9.34 29.14
N LYS A 214 13.00 8.78 29.70
CA LYS A 214 12.71 8.87 31.15
C LYS A 214 13.75 8.16 32.01
N ASN A 215 14.25 7.00 31.58
CA ASN A 215 15.31 6.27 32.31
C ASN A 215 16.67 6.96 32.18
N LYS A 216 16.95 7.58 31.01
CA LYS A 216 18.19 8.32 30.79
C LYS A 216 18.30 9.56 31.69
N ASN A 217 17.21 10.30 31.90
CA ASN A 217 17.18 11.44 32.78
C ASN A 217 15.82 11.59 33.47
N PRO A 218 15.60 10.91 34.62
CA PRO A 218 14.30 10.89 35.30
C PRO A 218 13.79 12.27 35.74
N ASN A 219 14.68 13.23 35.94
CA ASN A 219 14.32 14.54 36.51
C ASN A 219 13.91 15.56 35.44
N SER A 220 14.47 15.50 34.24
CA SER A 220 14.22 16.48 33.17
C SER A 220 13.41 15.93 32.01
N ALA A 221 13.34 14.61 31.83
CA ALA A 221 12.70 14.01 30.67
C ALA A 221 11.22 14.38 30.55
N VAL A 222 10.86 14.78 29.34
CA VAL A 222 9.48 15.06 28.93
C VAL A 222 8.97 13.96 27.99
N LYS A 223 7.64 13.84 27.86
CA LYS A 223 7.03 12.94 26.88
C LYS A 223 6.99 13.57 25.50
N LEU A 224 7.09 12.74 24.48
CA LEU A 224 6.89 13.16 23.10
C LEU A 224 5.47 13.74 22.93
N ASP A 225 5.39 14.95 22.38
CA ASP A 225 4.11 15.65 22.18
C ASP A 225 3.16 14.82 21.31
N PRO A 226 1.88 14.66 21.69
CA PRO A 226 0.89 13.94 20.91
C PRO A 226 0.74 14.44 19.46
N LYS A 227 0.92 15.73 19.21
CA LYS A 227 0.91 16.31 17.87
C LYS A 227 2.08 15.78 17.04
N ILE A 228 3.26 15.67 17.65
CA ILE A 228 4.44 15.09 17.01
C ILE A 228 4.21 13.58 16.76
N CYS A 229 3.68 12.86 17.74
CA CYS A 229 3.33 11.44 17.57
C CYS A 229 2.40 11.22 16.38
N ARG A 230 1.37 12.09 16.20
CA ARG A 230 0.48 12.00 15.02
C ARG A 230 1.21 12.17 13.71
N ASN A 231 2.21 13.05 13.68
CA ASN A 231 2.98 13.34 12.47
C ASN A 231 4.04 12.28 12.14
N LEU A 232 4.25 11.31 13.04
CA LEU A 232 5.15 10.18 12.82
C LEU A 232 4.36 8.92 12.50
N GLY A 233 4.81 8.21 11.48
CA GLY A 233 4.28 6.91 11.07
C GLY A 233 5.31 5.80 11.23
N ILE A 234 5.15 4.74 10.46
CA ILE A 234 6.11 3.65 10.32
C ILE A 234 6.65 3.65 8.89
N GLY A 235 7.97 3.74 8.77
CA GLY A 235 8.65 3.65 7.49
C GLY A 235 8.59 2.22 6.91
N ASN A 236 8.52 2.12 5.60
CA ASN A 236 8.67 0.85 4.89
C ASN A 236 9.63 1.06 3.70
N SER A 237 10.73 0.31 3.70
CA SER A 237 11.75 0.43 2.65
C SER A 237 11.49 -0.44 1.43
N THR A 238 10.60 -1.42 1.54
CA THR A 238 10.23 -2.30 0.42
C THR A 238 9.13 -1.67 -0.43
N GLY A 239 9.16 -0.35 -0.53
CA GLY A 239 8.15 0.43 -1.22
C GLY A 239 7.70 -0.15 -2.55
N LEU A 240 8.60 -0.67 -3.35
CA LEU A 240 8.29 -1.33 -4.62
C LEU A 240 7.75 -2.77 -4.43
N GLY A 241 8.09 -3.45 -3.33
CA GLY A 241 7.70 -4.86 -3.11
C GLY A 241 6.21 -5.14 -3.14
N MET A 242 5.39 -4.17 -2.80
CA MET A 242 3.93 -4.33 -2.84
C MET A 242 3.34 -4.14 -4.24
N ALA A 243 4.04 -3.50 -5.16
CA ALA A 243 3.54 -3.32 -6.50
C ALA A 243 3.44 -4.65 -7.28
N PRO A 244 4.45 -5.51 -7.27
CA PRO A 244 4.33 -6.85 -7.87
C PRO A 244 3.39 -7.78 -7.11
N PHE A 245 3.16 -7.55 -5.81
CA PHE A 245 2.06 -8.23 -5.14
C PHE A 245 0.73 -7.89 -5.84
N ILE A 246 0.44 -6.61 -6.06
CA ILE A 246 -0.77 -6.17 -6.79
C ILE A 246 -0.81 -6.79 -8.20
N VAL A 247 0.33 -6.78 -8.89
CA VAL A 247 0.48 -7.38 -10.23
C VAL A 247 0.21 -8.88 -10.22
N ASN A 248 0.65 -9.58 -9.19
CA ASN A 248 0.43 -11.02 -9.05
C ASN A 248 -0.96 -11.37 -8.49
N HIS A 249 -1.76 -10.37 -8.11
CA HIS A 249 -3.12 -10.52 -7.62
C HIS A 249 -4.11 -9.71 -8.47
N PRO A 250 -4.29 -10.11 -9.75
CA PRO A 250 -5.09 -9.36 -10.71
C PRO A 250 -6.55 -9.17 -10.29
N THR A 251 -7.13 -10.13 -9.57
CA THR A 251 -8.51 -10.01 -9.09
C THR A 251 -8.63 -8.95 -7.99
N LEU A 252 -7.65 -8.88 -7.09
CA LEU A 252 -7.60 -7.83 -6.07
C LEU A 252 -7.48 -6.44 -6.70
N LEU A 253 -6.62 -6.31 -7.71
CA LEU A 253 -6.47 -5.06 -8.47
C LEU A 253 -7.79 -4.68 -9.15
N ASN A 254 -8.42 -5.64 -9.84
CA ASN A 254 -9.72 -5.41 -10.47
C ASN A 254 -10.77 -4.94 -9.47
N ASN A 255 -10.90 -5.61 -8.34
CA ASN A 255 -11.93 -5.30 -7.36
C ASN A 255 -11.72 -3.91 -6.74
N TRP A 256 -10.46 -3.52 -6.50
CA TRP A 256 -10.14 -2.18 -6.01
C TRP A 256 -10.48 -1.10 -7.04
N ILE A 257 -10.04 -1.25 -8.28
CA ILE A 257 -10.31 -0.28 -9.35
C ILE A 257 -11.80 -0.23 -9.67
N LEU A 258 -12.47 -1.37 -9.79
CA LEU A 258 -13.91 -1.45 -10.02
C LEU A 258 -14.70 -0.73 -8.92
N SER A 259 -14.31 -0.90 -7.64
CA SER A 259 -14.93 -0.18 -6.53
C SER A 259 -14.75 1.33 -6.66
N ARG A 260 -13.57 1.79 -7.07
CA ARG A 260 -13.30 3.21 -7.35
C ARG A 260 -14.17 3.73 -8.49
N GLU A 261 -14.27 2.99 -9.59
CA GLU A 261 -15.08 3.38 -10.75
C GLU A 261 -16.58 3.38 -10.44
N ILE A 262 -17.07 2.43 -9.66
CA ILE A 262 -18.45 2.41 -9.18
C ILE A 262 -18.73 3.61 -8.27
N ALA A 263 -17.83 3.94 -7.36
CA ALA A 263 -17.96 5.11 -6.49
C ALA A 263 -18.01 6.40 -7.33
N LEU A 264 -17.09 6.57 -8.26
CA LEU A 264 -17.06 7.72 -9.17
C LEU A 264 -18.33 7.83 -9.99
N LYS A 265 -18.79 6.72 -10.58
CA LYS A 265 -20.05 6.69 -11.33
C LYS A 265 -21.22 7.18 -10.48
N LYS A 266 -21.41 6.63 -9.28
CA LYS A 266 -22.51 7.02 -8.37
C LYS A 266 -22.43 8.50 -7.98
N ILE A 267 -21.22 9.02 -7.72
CA ILE A 267 -21.03 10.44 -7.39
C ILE A 267 -21.37 11.34 -8.60
N ARG A 268 -20.98 10.96 -9.81
CA ARG A 268 -21.33 11.68 -11.03
C ARG A 268 -22.83 11.64 -11.35
N GLU A 269 -23.56 10.62 -10.91
CA GLU A 269 -25.01 10.47 -11.06
C GLU A 269 -25.83 11.25 -10.02
N ILE A 270 -25.20 11.89 -9.03
CA ILE A 270 -25.89 12.74 -8.05
C ILE A 270 -26.47 13.95 -8.78
N LYS A 271 -27.81 14.01 -8.84
CA LYS A 271 -28.49 15.08 -9.56
C LYS A 271 -28.38 16.43 -8.84
N ILE A 272 -28.59 16.42 -7.52
CA ILE A 272 -28.53 17.62 -6.67
C ILE A 272 -27.59 17.34 -5.51
N VAL A 273 -26.60 18.20 -5.33
CA VAL A 273 -25.60 18.07 -4.25
C VAL A 273 -26.02 18.92 -3.05
N LYS A 274 -25.98 18.33 -1.87
CA LYS A 274 -26.24 19.03 -0.62
C LYS A 274 -25.14 20.08 -0.37
N THR A 275 -25.53 21.20 0.23
CA THR A 275 -24.59 22.28 0.59
C THR A 275 -23.40 21.76 1.40
N GLN A 276 -23.67 20.90 2.38
CA GLN A 276 -22.64 20.31 3.23
C GLN A 276 -21.61 19.49 2.43
N ASP A 277 -22.07 18.66 1.47
CA ASP A 277 -21.17 17.82 0.66
C ASP A 277 -20.34 18.68 -0.30
N ARG A 278 -20.95 19.72 -0.87
CA ARG A 278 -20.26 20.72 -1.70
C ARG A 278 -19.15 21.42 -0.92
N ASP A 279 -19.48 21.91 0.28
CA ASP A 279 -18.54 22.69 1.09
C ASP A 279 -17.40 21.79 1.58
N LEU A 280 -17.70 20.57 2.00
CA LEU A 280 -16.67 19.58 2.36
C LEU A 280 -15.77 19.24 1.16
N PHE A 281 -16.31 19.08 -0.05
CA PHE A 281 -15.49 18.90 -1.25
C PHE A 281 -14.53 20.06 -1.47
N LYS A 282 -14.98 21.30 -1.34
CA LYS A 282 -14.15 22.50 -1.49
C LYS A 282 -13.07 22.58 -0.42
N ASP A 283 -13.40 22.24 0.83
CA ASP A 283 -12.45 22.26 1.94
C ASP A 283 -11.39 21.16 1.80
N CYS A 284 -11.79 19.95 1.39
CA CYS A 284 -10.86 18.88 1.06
C CYS A 284 -9.92 19.27 -0.09
N LEU A 285 -10.43 19.93 -1.12
CA LEU A 285 -9.62 20.39 -2.25
C LEU A 285 -8.59 21.44 -1.80
N LYS A 286 -8.98 22.41 -0.98
CA LYS A 286 -8.07 23.43 -0.42
C LYS A 286 -6.99 22.81 0.47
N SER A 287 -7.39 21.90 1.35
CA SER A 287 -6.49 21.19 2.26
C SER A 287 -5.50 20.31 1.49
N SER A 288 -5.97 19.62 0.47
CA SER A 288 -5.13 18.77 -0.38
C SER A 288 -4.12 19.59 -1.20
N LEU A 289 -4.53 20.76 -1.69
CA LEU A 289 -3.61 21.68 -2.38
C LEU A 289 -2.50 22.16 -1.44
N LYS A 290 -2.85 22.54 -0.20
CA LYS A 290 -1.87 22.93 0.82
C LYS A 290 -0.90 21.78 1.10
N ASN A 291 -1.41 20.56 1.25
CA ASN A 291 -0.61 19.38 1.49
C ASN A 291 0.39 19.12 0.35
N ILE A 292 -0.07 19.12 -0.92
CA ILE A 292 0.81 18.84 -2.05
C ILE A 292 1.85 19.96 -2.29
N THR A 293 1.51 21.20 -1.95
CA THR A 293 2.43 22.33 -2.04
C THR A 293 3.58 22.20 -1.03
N SER A 294 3.34 21.54 0.10
CA SER A 294 4.37 21.27 1.12
C SER A 294 5.33 20.12 0.76
N TRP A 295 5.06 19.37 -0.30
CA TRP A 295 5.88 18.24 -0.68
C TRP A 295 7.23 18.67 -1.23
N ASN A 296 8.28 18.12 -0.68
CA ASN A 296 9.65 18.33 -1.12
C ASN A 296 10.24 17.02 -1.65
N THR A 297 10.86 17.08 -2.82
CA THR A 297 11.49 15.92 -3.45
C THR A 297 12.72 16.34 -4.25
N GLU A 298 13.76 15.50 -4.21
CA GLU A 298 14.97 15.64 -5.01
C GLU A 298 14.81 15.03 -6.43
N SER A 299 13.76 14.25 -6.67
CA SER A 299 13.50 13.64 -7.97
C SER A 299 12.95 14.67 -8.96
N GLU A 300 13.71 14.99 -10.01
CA GLU A 300 13.28 15.90 -11.07
C GLU A 300 12.00 15.46 -11.77
N TYR A 301 11.84 14.17 -11.99
CA TYR A 301 10.64 13.61 -12.62
C TYR A 301 9.41 13.87 -11.76
N GLN A 302 9.50 13.57 -10.48
CA GLN A 302 8.43 13.82 -9.52
C GLN A 302 8.12 15.32 -9.41
N LEU A 303 9.15 16.16 -9.38
CA LEU A 303 9.00 17.61 -9.35
C LEU A 303 8.22 18.13 -10.57
N LYS A 304 8.49 17.60 -11.76
CA LYS A 304 7.75 17.93 -12.99
C LYS A 304 6.27 17.55 -12.86
N LYS A 305 5.96 16.34 -12.37
CA LYS A 305 4.59 15.88 -12.15
C LYS A 305 3.84 16.74 -11.14
N ILE A 306 4.47 17.06 -10.00
CA ILE A 306 3.88 17.93 -8.96
C ILE A 306 3.63 19.34 -9.49
N LYS A 307 4.56 19.93 -10.24
CA LYS A 307 4.39 21.26 -10.83
C LYS A 307 3.22 21.30 -11.81
N LEU A 308 3.07 20.27 -12.65
CA LEU A 308 1.95 20.15 -13.58
C LEU A 308 0.63 20.01 -12.84
N LEU A 309 0.57 19.13 -11.85
CA LEU A 309 -0.59 18.95 -10.98
C LEU A 309 -0.98 20.27 -10.31
N LEU A 310 -0.04 20.98 -9.68
CA LEU A 310 -0.31 22.24 -8.99
C LEU A 310 -0.82 23.33 -9.93
N LYS A 311 -0.28 23.40 -11.15
CA LYS A 311 -0.78 24.32 -12.17
C LYS A 311 -2.25 24.06 -12.50
N ASP A 312 -2.58 22.81 -12.76
CA ASP A 312 -3.92 22.43 -13.20
C ASP A 312 -4.95 22.45 -12.06
N ILE A 313 -4.55 22.13 -10.83
CA ILE A 313 -5.41 22.29 -9.65
C ILE A 313 -5.75 23.76 -9.40
N LYS A 314 -4.79 24.68 -9.52
CA LYS A 314 -5.06 26.12 -9.40
C LYS A 314 -6.03 26.60 -10.47
N LYS A 315 -5.87 26.12 -11.72
CA LYS A 315 -6.81 26.39 -12.83
C LYS A 315 -8.20 25.87 -12.49
N PHE A 316 -8.28 24.66 -11.93
CA PHE A 316 -9.54 24.02 -11.54
C PHE A 316 -10.24 24.78 -10.38
N ILE A 317 -9.50 25.18 -9.35
CA ILE A 317 -10.05 25.97 -8.24
C ILE A 317 -10.64 27.30 -8.77
N SER A 318 -9.88 27.99 -9.63
CA SER A 318 -10.37 29.22 -10.26
C SER A 318 -11.63 29.01 -11.10
N PHE A 319 -11.74 27.88 -11.78
CA PHE A 319 -12.97 27.51 -12.51
C PHE A 319 -14.14 27.31 -11.55
N LEU A 320 -13.94 26.57 -10.45
CA LEU A 320 -14.99 26.32 -9.46
C LEU A 320 -15.49 27.58 -8.75
N GLU A 321 -14.59 28.54 -8.50
CA GLU A 321 -14.93 29.77 -7.78
C GLU A 321 -15.61 30.81 -8.68
N ASN A 322 -15.20 30.94 -9.94
CA ASN A 322 -15.59 32.05 -10.80
C ASN A 322 -16.60 31.68 -11.89
N LYS A 323 -16.69 30.40 -12.28
CA LYS A 323 -17.43 29.99 -13.47
C LYS A 323 -18.38 28.83 -13.26
N PHE A 324 -18.30 28.13 -12.12
CA PHE A 324 -19.03 26.90 -11.90
C PHE A 324 -20.20 27.10 -10.92
N ASP A 325 -21.37 26.64 -11.36
CA ASP A 325 -22.59 26.65 -10.53
C ASP A 325 -22.95 25.23 -10.08
N PHE A 326 -22.86 25.00 -8.76
CA PHE A 326 -23.23 23.72 -8.13
C PHE A 326 -24.76 23.48 -8.07
N GLN A 327 -25.57 24.46 -8.43
CA GLN A 327 -27.04 24.31 -8.49
C GLN A 327 -27.52 23.60 -9.77
N LYS A 328 -26.63 23.41 -10.73
CA LYS A 328 -26.93 22.67 -11.96
C LYS A 328 -27.17 21.19 -11.65
N ASP A 329 -27.96 20.54 -12.51
CA ASP A 329 -28.16 19.11 -12.50
C ASP A 329 -26.81 18.38 -12.74
N TYR A 330 -26.50 17.35 -11.95
CA TYR A 330 -25.33 16.51 -12.05
C TYR A 330 -23.97 17.26 -11.95
N PRO A 331 -23.76 18.10 -10.93
CA PRO A 331 -22.62 19.00 -10.90
C PRO A 331 -21.27 18.26 -10.87
N PHE A 332 -21.17 17.11 -10.24
CA PHE A 332 -19.93 16.32 -10.26
C PHE A 332 -19.62 15.68 -11.62
N ASN A 333 -20.66 15.41 -12.43
CA ASN A 333 -20.42 14.99 -13.80
C ASN A 333 -19.89 16.15 -14.67
N GLU A 334 -20.44 17.34 -14.54
CA GLU A 334 -19.96 18.54 -15.22
C GLU A 334 -18.50 18.85 -14.84
N ILE A 335 -18.16 18.74 -13.55
CA ILE A 335 -16.79 18.89 -13.07
C ILE A 335 -15.87 17.86 -13.72
N TYR A 336 -16.27 16.59 -13.73
CA TYR A 336 -15.48 15.52 -14.33
C TYR A 336 -15.22 15.76 -15.83
N LEU A 337 -16.25 16.11 -16.60
CA LEU A 337 -16.12 16.40 -18.03
C LEU A 337 -15.22 17.63 -18.30
N TRP A 338 -15.29 18.64 -17.45
CA TRP A 338 -14.40 19.77 -17.52
C TRP A 338 -12.92 19.37 -17.26
N LEU A 339 -12.68 18.55 -16.24
CA LEU A 339 -11.35 18.04 -15.92
C LEU A 339 -10.73 17.25 -17.10
N GLU A 340 -11.49 16.35 -17.70
CA GLU A 340 -11.07 15.55 -18.86
C GLU A 340 -10.65 16.43 -20.04
N LYS A 341 -11.30 17.57 -20.23
CA LYS A 341 -11.02 18.49 -21.34
C LYS A 341 -9.86 19.43 -21.05
N GLU A 342 -9.74 19.89 -19.82
CA GLU A 342 -8.99 21.10 -19.49
C GLU A 342 -7.72 20.84 -18.65
N THR A 343 -7.51 19.62 -18.16
CA THR A 343 -6.42 19.30 -17.26
C THR A 343 -5.68 18.01 -17.65
N CYS A 344 -4.49 17.83 -17.08
CA CYS A 344 -3.71 16.60 -17.27
C CYS A 344 -4.30 15.42 -16.49
N GLU A 345 -3.95 14.21 -16.90
CA GLU A 345 -4.38 12.95 -16.26
C GLU A 345 -4.11 12.94 -14.75
N GLU A 346 -2.99 13.50 -14.33
CA GLU A 346 -2.58 13.66 -12.95
C GLU A 346 -3.61 14.42 -12.12
N CYS A 347 -4.09 15.54 -12.66
CA CYS A 347 -5.08 16.38 -12.01
C CYS A 347 -6.44 15.70 -11.97
N ILE A 348 -6.83 14.99 -13.03
CA ILE A 348 -8.09 14.25 -13.09
C ILE A 348 -8.14 13.22 -11.97
N GLU A 349 -7.14 12.34 -11.86
CA GLU A 349 -7.14 11.26 -10.87
C GLU A 349 -7.00 11.80 -9.43
N TYR A 350 -6.28 12.91 -9.25
CA TYR A 350 -6.19 13.60 -7.98
C TYR A 350 -7.56 14.12 -7.53
N VAL A 351 -8.27 14.84 -8.40
CA VAL A 351 -9.60 15.39 -8.09
C VAL A 351 -10.65 14.29 -7.97
N VAL A 352 -10.59 13.22 -8.78
CA VAL A 352 -11.45 12.04 -8.64
C VAL A 352 -11.35 11.44 -7.23
N SER A 353 -10.13 11.35 -6.68
CA SER A 353 -9.94 10.87 -5.31
C SER A 353 -10.56 11.82 -4.27
N ILE A 354 -10.46 13.14 -4.49
CA ILE A 354 -11.06 14.15 -3.60
C ILE A 354 -12.59 14.17 -3.71
N MET A 355 -13.14 13.93 -4.91
CA MET A 355 -14.61 13.84 -5.10
C MET A 355 -15.25 12.78 -4.20
N MET A 356 -14.49 11.75 -3.80
CA MET A 356 -15.00 10.68 -2.93
C MET A 356 -15.05 11.09 -1.45
N GLU A 357 -14.38 12.15 -1.06
CA GLU A 357 -14.24 12.53 0.36
C GLU A 357 -15.58 12.86 1.03
N PRO A 358 -16.50 13.64 0.43
CA PRO A 358 -17.78 13.92 1.03
C PRO A 358 -18.75 12.73 1.10
N PHE A 359 -18.52 11.70 0.28
CA PHE A 359 -19.49 10.63 0.05
C PHE A 359 -19.07 9.31 0.72
N GLY A 360 -18.77 9.35 2.00
CA GLY A 360 -18.41 8.17 2.79
C GLY A 360 -19.47 7.06 2.76
N ASP A 361 -20.74 7.42 2.75
CA ASP A 361 -21.90 6.52 2.62
C ASP A 361 -21.94 5.74 1.28
N ILE A 362 -21.46 6.35 0.20
CA ILE A 362 -21.33 5.69 -1.11
C ILE A 362 -20.08 4.80 -1.16
N VAL A 363 -18.96 5.25 -0.57
CA VAL A 363 -17.66 4.61 -0.72
C VAL A 363 -17.48 3.45 0.26
N GLN A 364 -17.89 3.61 1.53
CA GLN A 364 -17.67 2.63 2.58
C GLN A 364 -18.24 1.23 2.27
N PRO A 365 -19.44 1.07 1.70
CA PRO A 365 -19.95 -0.26 1.33
C PRO A 365 -19.12 -0.97 0.26
N LEU A 366 -18.36 -0.21 -0.55
CA LEU A 366 -17.54 -0.77 -1.63
C LEU A 366 -16.19 -1.30 -1.12
N VAL A 367 -15.74 -0.86 0.05
CA VAL A 367 -14.49 -1.35 0.66
C VAL A 367 -14.53 -2.85 0.91
N GLY A 368 -15.68 -3.40 1.30
CA GLY A 368 -15.87 -4.84 1.50
C GLY A 368 -15.70 -5.68 0.21
N GLN A 369 -15.87 -5.05 -0.97
CA GLN A 369 -15.69 -5.71 -2.26
C GLN A 369 -14.21 -5.83 -2.66
N MET A 370 -13.31 -5.14 -1.97
CA MET A 370 -11.88 -5.19 -2.21
C MET A 370 -11.29 -6.49 -1.65
N SER A 371 -11.64 -7.61 -2.24
CA SER A 371 -11.14 -8.94 -1.85
C SER A 371 -10.52 -9.67 -3.04
N SER A 372 -9.66 -10.66 -2.75
CA SER A 372 -9.00 -11.49 -3.76
C SER A 372 -9.44 -12.96 -3.69
N GLU A 373 -10.53 -13.27 -2.99
CA GLU A 373 -10.96 -14.66 -2.79
C GLU A 373 -11.27 -15.38 -4.10
N GLU A 374 -11.87 -14.68 -5.06
CA GLU A 374 -12.17 -15.25 -6.37
C GLU A 374 -10.92 -15.68 -7.15
N GLU A 375 -9.79 -15.04 -6.93
CA GLU A 375 -8.54 -15.40 -7.59
C GLU A 375 -8.05 -16.79 -7.17
N LYS A 376 -8.19 -17.13 -5.89
CA LYS A 376 -7.81 -18.43 -5.35
C LYS A 376 -8.63 -19.57 -5.95
N TYR A 377 -9.91 -19.31 -6.25
CA TYR A 377 -10.87 -20.27 -6.75
C TYR A 377 -11.11 -20.17 -8.26
N PHE A 378 -10.40 -19.28 -8.96
CA PHE A 378 -10.55 -19.14 -10.40
C PHE A 378 -10.02 -20.40 -11.11
N ASN A 379 -10.93 -21.14 -11.71
CA ASN A 379 -10.61 -22.30 -12.52
C ASN A 379 -10.39 -21.89 -13.98
N ILE A 380 -9.31 -22.39 -14.57
CA ILE A 380 -9.08 -22.21 -16.00
C ILE A 380 -10.22 -22.91 -16.75
N PRO A 381 -10.90 -22.24 -17.70
CA PRO A 381 -11.95 -22.88 -18.49
C PRO A 381 -11.34 -23.82 -19.53
N THR A 382 -10.99 -25.01 -19.08
CA THR A 382 -10.22 -26.01 -19.86
C THR A 382 -10.98 -26.58 -21.06
N GLU A 383 -12.30 -26.38 -21.10
CA GLU A 383 -13.19 -26.76 -22.20
C GLU A 383 -13.07 -25.84 -23.43
N ARG A 384 -12.57 -24.64 -23.23
CA ARG A 384 -12.30 -23.70 -24.32
C ARG A 384 -11.12 -24.17 -25.16
N ASN A 385 -10.93 -23.52 -26.30
CA ASN A 385 -9.92 -23.91 -27.30
C ASN A 385 -8.78 -22.90 -27.38
N VAL A 386 -7.70 -23.33 -27.99
CA VAL A 386 -6.49 -22.55 -28.25
C VAL A 386 -6.80 -21.27 -29.02
N GLY A 387 -7.74 -21.34 -30.01
CA GLY A 387 -8.16 -20.18 -30.80
C GLY A 387 -8.78 -19.07 -29.93
N ASP A 388 -9.55 -19.43 -28.89
CA ASP A 388 -10.09 -18.44 -27.95
C ASP A 388 -8.96 -17.77 -27.15
N LEU A 389 -8.00 -18.55 -26.68
CA LEU A 389 -6.86 -18.02 -25.94
C LEU A 389 -5.98 -17.11 -26.82
N LYS A 390 -5.72 -17.48 -28.07
CA LYS A 390 -5.02 -16.60 -29.04
C LYS A 390 -5.72 -15.24 -29.16
N LYS A 391 -7.04 -15.24 -29.37
CA LYS A 391 -7.83 -14.00 -29.49
C LYS A 391 -7.75 -13.13 -28.23
N ILE A 392 -7.77 -13.74 -27.02
CA ILE A 392 -7.61 -13.00 -25.79
C ILE A 392 -6.23 -12.34 -25.76
N LEU A 393 -5.16 -13.07 -26.07
CA LEU A 393 -3.81 -12.55 -26.08
C LEU A 393 -3.63 -11.41 -27.10
N GLU A 394 -4.14 -11.57 -28.32
CA GLU A 394 -4.10 -10.57 -29.38
C GLU A 394 -4.84 -9.29 -29.00
N ASN A 395 -5.99 -9.40 -28.35
CA ASN A 395 -6.81 -8.26 -27.98
C ASN A 395 -6.32 -7.54 -26.71
N LYS A 396 -5.83 -8.29 -25.72
CA LYS A 396 -5.49 -7.73 -24.41
C LYS A 396 -4.01 -7.44 -24.22
N TYR A 397 -3.15 -8.07 -25.00
CA TYR A 397 -1.69 -8.00 -24.88
C TYR A 397 -0.99 -7.65 -26.21
N SER A 398 -1.70 -6.98 -27.12
CA SER A 398 -1.18 -6.66 -28.47
C SER A 398 0.17 -5.94 -28.42
N ASP A 399 0.37 -5.04 -27.48
CA ASP A 399 1.60 -4.28 -27.35
C ASP A 399 2.77 -5.15 -26.85
N ILE A 400 2.49 -6.11 -25.97
CA ILE A 400 3.47 -7.08 -25.52
C ILE A 400 3.92 -8.00 -26.65
N LEU A 401 3.00 -8.44 -27.48
CA LEU A 401 3.30 -9.35 -28.58
C LEU A 401 4.23 -8.72 -29.61
N LYS A 402 4.26 -7.39 -29.74
CA LYS A 402 5.16 -6.63 -30.64
C LYS A 402 6.59 -6.51 -30.13
N ILE A 403 6.85 -6.80 -28.85
CA ILE A 403 8.15 -6.53 -28.24
C ILE A 403 9.19 -7.56 -28.66
N ASN A 404 10.38 -7.06 -28.94
CA ASN A 404 11.56 -7.89 -29.15
C ASN A 404 12.37 -8.01 -27.85
N PHE A 405 12.21 -9.11 -27.13
CA PHE A 405 12.93 -9.38 -25.88
C PHE A 405 14.41 -9.75 -26.04
N ASN A 406 14.89 -9.88 -27.26
CA ASN A 406 16.30 -10.17 -27.54
C ASN A 406 17.17 -8.90 -27.53
N ILE A 407 16.55 -7.72 -27.45
CA ILE A 407 17.25 -6.44 -27.34
C ILE A 407 17.51 -6.15 -25.86
N GLU A 408 18.77 -5.83 -25.52
CA GLU A 408 19.22 -5.60 -24.14
C GLU A 408 18.44 -4.48 -23.46
N GLU A 409 18.15 -3.39 -24.15
CA GLU A 409 17.34 -2.26 -23.66
C GLU A 409 15.92 -2.68 -23.23
N SER A 410 15.33 -3.61 -23.95
CA SER A 410 14.03 -4.18 -23.56
C SER A 410 14.12 -5.03 -22.31
N ASN A 411 15.25 -5.68 -22.07
CA ASN A 411 15.48 -6.48 -20.87
C ASN A 411 15.66 -5.66 -19.59
N GLN A 412 16.17 -4.46 -19.70
CA GLN A 412 16.43 -3.57 -18.55
C GLN A 412 15.16 -2.98 -17.93
N LYS A 413 14.02 -3.10 -18.60
CA LYS A 413 12.74 -2.52 -18.20
C LYS A 413 11.87 -3.45 -17.34
N PHE A 414 12.36 -4.65 -17.02
CA PHE A 414 11.59 -5.66 -16.30
C PHE A 414 11.83 -5.64 -14.80
N TRP A 415 10.83 -6.11 -14.09
CA TRP A 415 10.89 -6.38 -12.66
C TRP A 415 11.68 -7.66 -12.40
N PHE A 416 12.43 -7.66 -11.31
CA PHE A 416 13.15 -8.83 -10.82
C PHE A 416 12.62 -9.22 -9.45
N ILE A 417 12.57 -10.52 -9.18
CA ILE A 417 12.22 -11.09 -7.88
C ILE A 417 13.46 -11.75 -7.30
N SER A 418 13.77 -11.46 -6.04
CA SER A 418 14.73 -12.25 -5.28
C SER A 418 14.16 -13.66 -5.04
N LYS A 419 14.87 -14.70 -5.45
CA LYS A 419 14.45 -16.10 -5.27
C LYS A 419 14.13 -16.45 -3.82
N ASN A 420 14.84 -15.86 -2.87
CA ASN A 420 14.72 -16.18 -1.46
C ASN A 420 13.66 -15.36 -0.74
N LYS A 421 13.32 -14.16 -1.22
CA LYS A 421 12.44 -13.22 -0.51
C LYS A 421 11.21 -12.83 -1.29
N GLU A 422 11.12 -13.24 -2.56
CA GLU A 422 10.05 -12.83 -3.47
C GLU A 422 9.80 -11.30 -3.47
N GLU A 423 10.84 -10.54 -3.12
CA GLU A 423 10.81 -9.07 -3.11
C GLU A 423 11.14 -8.57 -4.51
N PRO A 424 10.21 -7.92 -5.17
CA PRO A 424 10.45 -7.44 -6.52
C PRO A 424 11.20 -6.12 -6.53
N ARG A 425 12.04 -5.97 -7.54
CA ARG A 425 12.84 -4.79 -7.79
C ARG A 425 12.67 -4.37 -9.25
N LEU A 426 12.65 -3.05 -9.47
CA LEU A 426 12.55 -2.50 -10.81
C LEU A 426 13.92 -2.44 -11.46
N ALA A 427 13.98 -2.86 -12.71
CA ALA A 427 15.06 -2.66 -13.68
C ALA A 427 16.48 -2.94 -13.17
N ASN A 428 17.40 -3.16 -14.01
CA ASN A 428 18.82 -3.43 -13.79
C ASN A 428 19.13 -4.34 -12.59
N ARG A 429 19.64 -5.48 -12.89
CA ARG A 429 20.18 -6.42 -11.92
C ARG A 429 21.13 -5.67 -10.97
N PHE A 430 20.90 -5.77 -9.66
CA PHE A 430 21.78 -5.16 -8.69
C PHE A 430 23.12 -5.88 -8.67
N GLU A 431 24.21 -5.13 -8.69
CA GLU A 431 25.56 -5.61 -8.42
C GLU A 431 25.84 -5.75 -6.91
N GLU A 432 24.88 -6.28 -6.16
CA GLU A 432 25.04 -6.55 -4.73
C GLU A 432 25.20 -8.04 -4.49
N ASN A 433 25.82 -8.41 -3.36
CA ASN A 433 25.92 -9.81 -2.94
C ASN A 433 24.53 -10.45 -2.89
N GLY A 434 24.32 -11.51 -3.67
CA GLY A 434 23.05 -12.21 -3.79
C GLY A 434 22.20 -11.79 -5.01
N ALA A 435 22.67 -10.88 -5.86
CA ALA A 435 21.97 -10.51 -7.10
C ALA A 435 21.83 -11.67 -8.09
N ASP A 436 22.72 -12.65 -8.02
CA ASP A 436 22.65 -13.92 -8.76
C ASP A 436 21.43 -14.77 -8.42
N LEU A 437 20.81 -14.52 -7.27
CA LEU A 437 19.57 -15.15 -6.84
C LEU A 437 18.32 -14.45 -7.38
N GLU A 438 18.47 -13.32 -8.08
CA GLU A 438 17.35 -12.60 -8.68
C GLU A 438 16.92 -13.22 -10.01
N GLN A 439 15.63 -13.27 -10.23
CA GLN A 439 15.03 -13.72 -11.49
C GLN A 439 14.04 -12.67 -12.00
N PRO A 440 13.90 -12.52 -13.33
CA PRO A 440 12.94 -11.57 -13.88
C PRO A 440 11.51 -11.97 -13.51
N LEU A 441 10.70 -10.99 -13.13
CA LEU A 441 9.25 -11.14 -13.06
C LEU A 441 8.72 -10.96 -14.49
N ALA A 442 8.71 -12.05 -15.22
CA ALA A 442 8.67 -12.05 -16.67
C ALA A 442 7.24 -12.20 -17.23
N ILE A 443 6.23 -11.56 -16.65
CA ILE A 443 4.84 -11.70 -17.12
C ILE A 443 4.73 -11.42 -18.63
N ALA A 444 5.34 -10.36 -19.11
CA ALA A 444 5.34 -10.04 -20.54
C ALA A 444 6.04 -11.09 -21.40
N ARG A 445 7.18 -11.58 -20.94
CA ARG A 445 7.90 -12.66 -21.63
C ARG A 445 7.12 -13.96 -21.64
N ASP A 446 6.48 -14.28 -20.50
CA ASP A 446 5.68 -15.48 -20.38
C ASP A 446 4.45 -15.41 -21.27
N ILE A 447 3.83 -14.23 -21.40
CA ILE A 447 2.73 -14.00 -22.34
C ILE A 447 3.21 -14.22 -23.79
N LYS A 448 4.34 -13.63 -24.18
CA LYS A 448 4.88 -13.81 -25.53
C LYS A 448 5.28 -15.26 -25.79
N LYS A 449 5.96 -15.89 -24.85
CA LYS A 449 6.31 -17.31 -24.91
C LYS A 449 5.08 -18.21 -25.04
N LEU A 450 4.02 -17.91 -24.28
CA LEU A 450 2.74 -18.61 -24.43
C LEU A 450 2.18 -18.44 -25.84
N TYR A 451 2.11 -17.20 -26.34
CA TYR A 451 1.57 -16.92 -27.67
C TYR A 451 2.36 -17.63 -28.78
N GLU A 452 3.70 -17.57 -28.71
CA GLU A 452 4.57 -18.28 -29.66
C GLU A 452 4.35 -19.79 -29.64
N ARG A 453 4.10 -20.41 -28.50
CA ARG A 453 3.75 -21.83 -28.39
C ARG A 453 2.37 -22.16 -28.95
N LEU A 454 1.44 -21.22 -28.90
CA LEU A 454 0.09 -21.40 -29.41
C LEU A 454 0.03 -21.27 -30.97
N LEU A 455 0.90 -20.44 -31.55
CA LEU A 455 0.86 -20.16 -33.00
C LEU A 455 0.83 -21.41 -33.91
N PRO A 456 1.66 -22.43 -33.69
CA PRO A 456 1.67 -23.63 -34.55
C PRO A 456 0.50 -24.59 -34.30
N LEU A 457 -0.29 -24.37 -33.25
CA LEU A 457 -1.36 -25.26 -32.84
C LEU A 457 -2.66 -24.96 -33.56
N LYS A 458 -3.48 -25.99 -33.75
CA LYS A 458 -4.83 -25.83 -34.29
C LYS A 458 -5.73 -25.11 -33.33
N ASP A 459 -6.60 -24.25 -33.83
CA ASP A 459 -7.49 -23.41 -33.01
C ASP A 459 -8.54 -24.21 -32.25
N ASP A 460 -8.92 -25.39 -32.73
CA ASP A 460 -9.90 -26.28 -32.08
C ASP A 460 -9.30 -27.16 -30.96
N LEU A 461 -7.98 -27.16 -30.79
CA LEU A 461 -7.31 -27.88 -29.70
C LEU A 461 -7.81 -27.36 -28.34
N LYS A 462 -8.16 -28.28 -27.45
CA LYS A 462 -8.66 -27.91 -26.10
C LYS A 462 -7.52 -27.45 -25.21
N ILE A 463 -7.84 -26.48 -24.32
CA ILE A 463 -6.89 -25.93 -23.36
C ILE A 463 -6.37 -27.00 -22.39
N ASN A 464 -7.20 -27.97 -21.98
CA ASN A 464 -6.73 -29.08 -21.14
C ASN A 464 -5.64 -29.89 -21.82
N GLN A 465 -5.79 -30.20 -23.12
CA GLN A 465 -4.79 -30.95 -23.90
C GLN A 465 -3.49 -30.15 -24.02
N PHE A 466 -3.59 -28.85 -24.31
CA PHE A 466 -2.42 -27.97 -24.39
C PHE A 466 -1.65 -27.91 -23.04
N LEU A 467 -2.36 -27.82 -21.92
CA LEU A 467 -1.74 -27.69 -20.59
C LEU A 467 -1.10 -28.97 -20.07
N ILE A 468 -1.41 -30.15 -20.62
CA ILE A 468 -0.72 -31.40 -20.27
C ILE A 468 0.77 -31.30 -20.61
N ASP A 469 1.08 -30.81 -21.81
CA ASP A 469 2.47 -30.71 -22.31
C ASP A 469 3.12 -29.35 -21.95
N ASN A 470 2.34 -28.37 -21.49
CA ASN A 470 2.77 -26.99 -21.25
C ASN A 470 2.39 -26.49 -19.84
N SER A 471 2.65 -27.29 -18.83
CA SER A 471 2.28 -26.96 -17.43
C SER A 471 3.01 -25.72 -16.88
N ASP A 472 4.19 -25.40 -17.40
CA ASP A 472 5.00 -24.24 -17.01
C ASP A 472 4.35 -22.89 -17.36
N VAL A 473 3.48 -22.84 -18.37
CA VAL A 473 2.74 -21.63 -18.75
C VAL A 473 1.32 -21.55 -18.18
N ARG A 474 0.94 -22.48 -17.32
CA ARG A 474 -0.41 -22.53 -16.73
C ARG A 474 -0.80 -21.24 -16.01
N HIS A 475 0.15 -20.60 -15.31
CA HIS A 475 -0.09 -19.35 -14.61
C HIS A 475 -0.45 -18.20 -15.56
N VAL A 476 0.16 -18.14 -16.75
CA VAL A 476 -0.14 -17.13 -17.77
C VAL A 476 -1.47 -17.40 -18.47
N VAL A 477 -1.76 -18.68 -18.77
CA VAL A 477 -3.07 -19.09 -19.30
C VAL A 477 -4.18 -18.69 -18.35
N ARG A 478 -4.00 -18.94 -17.05
CA ARG A 478 -4.94 -18.53 -16.01
C ARG A 478 -5.12 -17.00 -16.00
N ARG A 479 -4.03 -16.25 -16.09
CA ARG A 479 -4.04 -14.78 -16.13
C ARG A 479 -4.80 -14.24 -17.34
N ALA A 480 -4.61 -14.83 -18.52
CA ALA A 480 -5.32 -14.43 -19.73
C ALA A 480 -6.85 -14.60 -19.61
N PHE A 481 -7.31 -15.67 -18.96
CA PHE A 481 -8.74 -15.84 -18.70
C PHE A 481 -9.26 -14.96 -17.55
N ILE A 482 -8.42 -14.60 -16.60
CA ILE A 482 -8.80 -13.65 -15.55
C ILE A 482 -9.07 -12.28 -16.16
N ILE A 483 -8.21 -11.77 -17.05
CA ILE A 483 -8.42 -10.44 -17.64
C ILE A 483 -9.67 -10.38 -18.54
N GLU A 484 -10.06 -11.49 -19.15
CA GLU A 484 -11.30 -11.55 -19.91
C GLU A 484 -12.52 -11.34 -19.01
N LYS A 485 -12.54 -11.96 -17.82
CA LYS A 485 -13.63 -11.86 -16.84
C LYS A 485 -13.56 -10.58 -16.01
N PHE A 486 -12.36 -10.10 -15.70
CA PHE A 486 -12.09 -9.00 -14.80
C PHE A 486 -11.32 -7.89 -15.54
N PRO A 487 -12.00 -6.95 -16.19
CA PRO A 487 -11.37 -6.03 -17.15
C PRO A 487 -10.38 -5.03 -16.53
N TYR A 488 -10.45 -4.78 -15.21
CA TYR A 488 -9.51 -3.92 -14.49
C TYR A 488 -8.39 -4.70 -13.79
N SER A 489 -8.06 -5.89 -14.24
CA SER A 489 -7.10 -6.78 -13.56
C SER A 489 -5.65 -6.65 -14.05
N GLU A 490 -5.40 -5.96 -15.16
CA GLU A 490 -4.06 -5.84 -15.74
C GLU A 490 -3.63 -4.38 -15.88
N ILE A 491 -2.47 -4.05 -15.31
CA ILE A 491 -1.83 -2.76 -15.54
C ILE A 491 -1.15 -2.80 -16.90
N GLN A 492 -1.60 -2.01 -17.85
CA GLN A 492 -1.11 -2.06 -19.23
C GLN A 492 0.39 -1.75 -19.34
N ASP A 493 0.88 -0.74 -18.58
CA ASP A 493 2.29 -0.36 -18.57
C ASP A 493 3.19 -1.32 -17.81
N ASN A 494 2.58 -2.28 -17.09
CA ASN A 494 3.30 -3.25 -16.27
C ASN A 494 4.19 -4.14 -17.09
N THR A 495 3.86 -4.27 -18.29
CA THR A 495 4.51 -5.18 -19.16
C THR A 495 5.71 -4.56 -19.78
N ILE A 496 5.63 -3.32 -20.22
CA ILE A 496 6.77 -2.57 -20.72
C ILE A 496 6.34 -1.14 -20.96
N GLY A 497 6.72 -0.28 -20.11
CA GLY A 497 6.70 1.12 -20.47
C GLY A 497 8.13 1.56 -20.71
N GLU A 498 8.43 2.12 -21.84
CA GLU A 498 9.61 2.95 -21.98
C GLU A 498 9.63 4.03 -20.90
N ASN A 499 8.49 4.28 -20.28
CA ASN A 499 8.22 5.32 -19.31
C ASN A 499 7.80 4.77 -17.93
N LEU A 500 7.98 3.48 -17.64
CA LEU A 500 7.72 2.96 -16.30
C LEU A 500 8.76 3.48 -15.33
N VAL A 501 8.38 4.46 -14.53
CA VAL A 501 9.24 5.04 -13.50
C VAL A 501 8.76 4.62 -12.12
N PRO A 502 9.68 4.41 -11.18
CA PRO A 502 9.35 4.04 -9.81
C PRO A 502 8.31 4.95 -9.15
N ILE A 503 8.27 6.21 -9.52
CA ILE A 503 7.30 7.19 -9.02
C ILE A 503 5.85 6.83 -9.34
N ASP A 504 5.57 6.28 -10.53
CA ASP A 504 4.20 5.94 -10.91
C ASP A 504 3.69 4.73 -10.10
N MET A 505 4.56 3.78 -9.81
CA MET A 505 4.26 2.68 -8.89
C MET A 505 4.04 3.17 -7.46
N LEU A 506 4.73 4.22 -7.03
CA LEU A 506 4.50 4.85 -5.72
C LEU A 506 3.15 5.52 -5.60
N ARG A 507 2.74 6.22 -6.62
CA ARG A 507 1.43 6.86 -6.65
C ARG A 507 0.32 5.83 -6.52
N LEU A 508 0.47 4.68 -7.20
CA LEU A 508 -0.41 3.53 -7.02
C LEU A 508 -0.43 3.08 -5.55
N LYS A 509 0.71 3.03 -4.88
CA LYS A 509 0.79 2.70 -3.46
C LYS A 509 0.18 3.75 -2.55
N LEU A 510 0.39 5.03 -2.83
CA LEU A 510 -0.25 6.10 -2.07
C LEU A 510 -1.77 5.96 -2.10
N SER A 511 -2.34 5.72 -3.27
CA SER A 511 -3.78 5.54 -3.44
C SER A 511 -4.30 4.25 -2.80
N PHE A 512 -3.61 3.13 -3.06
CA PHE A 512 -4.05 1.79 -2.70
C PHE A 512 -3.84 1.49 -1.22
N PHE A 513 -2.67 1.78 -0.67
CA PHE A 513 -2.35 1.55 0.75
C PHE A 513 -2.70 2.74 1.64
N GLY A 514 -2.69 3.94 1.10
CA GLY A 514 -2.93 5.14 1.87
C GLY A 514 -1.68 5.67 2.60
N ALA A 515 -0.50 5.46 2.04
CA ALA A 515 0.74 6.03 2.56
C ALA A 515 0.86 7.51 2.19
N LEU A 516 1.18 8.38 3.17
CA LEU A 516 1.19 9.83 2.95
C LEU A 516 2.51 10.36 2.41
N LYS A 517 3.61 9.76 2.81
CA LYS A 517 4.94 10.27 2.50
C LYS A 517 5.79 9.21 1.83
N PHE A 518 6.50 9.63 0.82
CA PHE A 518 7.56 8.85 0.22
C PHE A 518 8.75 9.75 -0.06
N ASP A 519 9.94 9.20 0.10
CA ASP A 519 11.20 9.85 -0.19
C ASP A 519 11.94 8.98 -1.22
N PRO A 520 11.82 9.28 -2.52
CA PRO A 520 12.56 8.56 -3.54
C PRO A 520 14.01 9.01 -3.52
N ARG A 521 14.86 8.35 -2.74
CA ARG A 521 16.29 8.64 -2.68
C ARG A 521 17.09 8.08 -3.85
N SER A 522 16.49 7.17 -4.58
CA SER A 522 17.08 6.63 -5.80
C SER A 522 15.97 6.10 -6.68
N ASP A 523 16.26 5.93 -7.95
CA ASP A 523 15.34 5.29 -8.91
C ASP A 523 15.00 3.83 -8.53
N LYS A 524 15.73 3.27 -7.58
CA LYS A 524 15.67 1.86 -7.19
C LYS A 524 14.95 1.61 -5.86
N TRP A 525 14.97 2.57 -4.91
CA TRP A 525 14.46 2.40 -3.56
C TRP A 525 13.51 3.50 -3.16
N LEU A 526 12.34 3.10 -2.74
CA LEU A 526 11.29 4.00 -2.33
C LEU A 526 10.94 3.75 -0.87
N ARG A 527 10.93 4.83 -0.10
CA ARG A 527 10.45 4.81 1.27
C ARG A 527 9.05 5.36 1.32
N ILE A 528 8.14 4.62 1.91
CA ILE A 528 6.81 5.12 2.25
C ILE A 528 6.70 5.22 3.76
N CYS A 529 5.85 6.12 4.23
CA CYS A 529 5.50 6.25 5.63
C CYS A 529 4.02 5.91 5.81
N MET A 530 3.75 4.82 6.51
CA MET A 530 2.39 4.37 6.81
C MET A 530 1.90 5.01 8.10
N PHE A 531 0.61 5.34 8.16
CA PHE A 531 -0.07 5.95 9.31
C PHE A 531 0.49 7.31 9.76
N GLN A 532 1.23 8.01 8.92
CA GLN A 532 1.62 9.39 9.19
C GLN A 532 0.36 10.27 9.18
N GLY A 533 0.17 11.11 10.20
CA GLY A 533 -1.03 11.92 10.38
C GLY A 533 -2.21 11.17 11.01
N ALA A 534 -2.19 9.84 11.06
CA ALA A 534 -3.27 9.05 11.61
C ALA A 534 -3.49 9.32 13.12
N PRO A 535 -4.74 9.27 13.60
CA PRO A 535 -5.04 9.40 15.01
C PRO A 535 -4.29 8.36 15.85
N LEU A 536 -4.07 8.67 17.12
CA LEU A 536 -3.55 7.70 18.07
C LEU A 536 -4.67 6.72 18.49
N PRO A 537 -4.35 5.53 19.04
CA PRO A 537 -5.36 4.54 19.40
C PRO A 537 -6.47 5.09 20.33
N ASN A 538 -6.11 5.96 21.26
CA ASN A 538 -7.08 6.57 22.19
C ASN A 538 -7.99 7.62 21.53
N GLU A 539 -7.66 8.05 20.32
CA GLU A 539 -8.38 9.08 19.58
C GLU A 539 -9.23 8.48 18.46
N LEU A 540 -9.14 7.16 18.22
CA LEU A 540 -9.80 6.49 17.09
C LEU A 540 -11.31 6.68 17.09
N LYS A 541 -11.94 6.75 18.24
CA LYS A 541 -13.39 6.89 18.38
C LYS A 541 -13.91 8.22 17.83
N ASP A 542 -13.15 9.29 18.06
CA ASP A 542 -13.56 10.66 17.78
C ASP A 542 -12.70 11.33 16.70
N TYR A 543 -12.00 10.55 15.88
CA TYR A 543 -11.11 11.11 14.89
C TYR A 543 -11.86 11.74 13.70
N ASP A 544 -11.30 12.83 13.20
CA ASP A 544 -11.69 13.44 11.94
C ASP A 544 -11.11 12.64 10.75
N GLU A 545 -11.95 12.23 9.81
CA GLU A 545 -11.53 11.52 8.60
C GLU A 545 -10.62 12.35 7.68
N GLN A 546 -10.50 13.65 7.92
CA GLN A 546 -9.60 14.55 7.19
C GLN A 546 -8.14 14.48 7.68
N TRP A 547 -7.78 13.54 8.56
CA TRP A 547 -6.41 13.38 9.05
C TRP A 547 -5.37 13.25 7.93
N VAL A 548 -5.75 12.79 6.77
CA VAL A 548 -4.90 12.64 5.56
C VAL A 548 -4.37 13.96 5.01
N TYR A 549 -4.94 15.09 5.41
CA TYR A 549 -4.53 16.42 4.98
C TYR A 549 -3.68 17.17 6.00
N LYS A 550 -3.37 16.55 7.13
CA LYS A 550 -2.61 17.23 8.18
C LYS A 550 -1.19 17.52 7.70
N THR A 551 -0.86 18.79 7.76
CA THR A 551 0.49 19.31 7.66
C THR A 551 0.99 19.63 9.07
N TYR A 552 2.29 19.74 9.27
CA TYR A 552 2.94 20.14 10.53
C TYR A 552 2.66 21.59 10.95
N SER A 553 1.62 22.20 10.53
CA SER A 553 1.25 23.58 10.91
C SER A 553 0.58 23.66 12.28
#